data_dff3ef8cdd120ecf5455e6d0a0fa04ee
#
_entry.id   dff3ef8cdd120ecf5455e6d0a0fa04ee
#
_cell.length_a   1.000
_cell.length_b   1.000
_cell.length_c   1.000
_cell.angle_alpha   90.00
_cell.angle_beta   90.00
_cell.angle_gamma   90.00
#
_symmetry.space_group_name_H-M   'P 1'
#
loop_
_entity.id
_entity.type
_entity.pdbx_description
1 polymer ?
#
loop_
_entity_poly.entity_id
_entity_poly.type
_entity_poly.pdbx_seq_one_letter_code
_entity_poly.pdbx_strand_id
1 'polypeptide(L)'
;FLFAPVYHSSMKYAAPVRKEMGVRTVFNILGPLSNPAAATMQLLGVYDKKLAEPLARVLGNLGVTRGVAVCGADGLDEITLTGETLVCEIRFGEITSYTITPEQFGLKRCTLSELTGGSPQENARITRDILEGKERGPKRDVVLLNAGMSLYLGIDGISLEEGIHMAGELIDSKKALAKLEEFVAATGKYEE
;
A
#
# COMPACT_ATOMS: atom_id res chain seq x y z
N PHE A 1 0.80 -13.45 1.17
CA PHE A 1 1.55 -12.59 2.10
C PHE A 1 2.97 -13.12 2.25
N LEU A 2 3.98 -12.25 2.03
CA LEU A 2 5.38 -12.59 2.19
C LEU A 2 5.96 -11.84 3.39
N PHE A 3 6.17 -12.56 4.49
CA PHE A 3 6.67 -11.95 5.72
C PHE A 3 8.16 -11.63 5.60
N ALA A 4 8.50 -10.37 5.43
CA ALA A 4 9.84 -9.88 5.13
C ALA A 4 10.97 -10.45 6.04
N PRO A 5 10.81 -10.60 7.36
CA PRO A 5 11.87 -11.18 8.21
C PRO A 5 12.28 -12.60 7.83
N VAL A 6 11.37 -13.40 7.27
CA VAL A 6 11.67 -14.76 6.80
C VAL A 6 12.44 -14.72 5.49
N TYR A 7 12.00 -13.88 4.54
CA TYR A 7 12.59 -13.82 3.19
C TYR A 7 13.90 -13.01 3.14
N HIS A 8 14.03 -12.01 3.98
CA HIS A 8 15.21 -11.14 4.07
C HIS A 8 16.00 -11.37 5.37
N SER A 9 16.34 -12.62 5.66
CA SER A 9 17.01 -13.02 6.92
C SER A 9 18.34 -12.29 7.18
N SER A 10 19.05 -11.84 6.13
CA SER A 10 20.28 -11.05 6.24
C SER A 10 20.04 -9.65 6.84
N MET A 11 18.82 -9.12 6.75
CA MET A 11 18.48 -7.81 7.32
C MET A 11 18.65 -7.75 8.85
N LYS A 12 18.64 -8.89 9.54
CA LYS A 12 18.92 -8.96 10.99
C LYS A 12 20.28 -8.36 11.37
N TYR A 13 21.24 -8.40 10.47
CA TYR A 13 22.59 -7.85 10.72
C TYR A 13 22.63 -6.32 10.52
N ALA A 14 21.78 -5.78 9.63
CA ALA A 14 21.69 -4.34 9.39
C ALA A 14 20.75 -3.63 10.37
N ALA A 15 19.76 -4.33 10.92
CA ALA A 15 18.73 -3.73 11.75
C ALA A 15 19.24 -3.00 13.00
N PRO A 16 20.20 -3.53 13.80
CA PRO A 16 20.74 -2.82 14.96
C PRO A 16 21.43 -1.52 14.56
N VAL A 17 22.28 -1.57 13.53
CA VAL A 17 23.03 -0.40 13.04
C VAL A 17 22.06 0.68 12.52
N ARG A 18 21.04 0.30 11.76
CA ARG A 18 20.01 1.23 11.29
C ARG A 18 19.27 1.92 12.44
N LYS A 19 18.95 1.16 13.49
CA LYS A 19 18.28 1.69 14.69
C LYS A 19 19.17 2.69 15.42
N GLU A 20 20.47 2.40 15.56
CA GLU A 20 21.44 3.26 16.21
C GLU A 20 21.69 4.56 15.41
N MET A 21 21.81 4.44 14.08
CA MET A 21 22.00 5.60 13.20
C MET A 21 20.80 6.57 13.21
N GLY A 22 19.59 6.10 13.35
CA GLY A 22 18.36 6.92 13.39
C GLY A 22 18.08 7.72 12.13
N VAL A 23 18.74 7.42 11.01
CA VAL A 23 18.62 8.13 9.73
C VAL A 23 18.02 7.25 8.64
N ARG A 24 17.39 7.87 7.65
CA ARG A 24 16.94 7.14 6.46
C ARG A 24 18.11 6.71 5.60
N THR A 25 18.05 5.48 5.12
CA THR A 25 19.10 4.87 4.29
C THR A 25 18.47 4.21 3.06
N VAL A 26 19.29 3.69 2.16
CA VAL A 26 18.84 2.90 1.00
C VAL A 26 17.93 1.73 1.39
N PHE A 27 18.10 1.16 2.58
CA PHE A 27 17.23 0.09 3.08
C PHE A 27 15.76 0.50 3.31
N ASN A 28 15.45 1.79 3.31
CA ASN A 28 14.08 2.25 3.39
C ASN A 28 13.32 2.10 2.05
N ILE A 29 14.04 1.93 0.94
CA ILE A 29 13.47 1.78 -0.39
C ILE A 29 13.74 0.40 -1.03
N LEU A 30 14.71 -0.36 -0.52
CA LEU A 30 15.07 -1.65 -1.10
C LEU A 30 14.05 -2.77 -0.85
N GLY A 31 13.33 -2.73 0.27
CA GLY A 31 12.39 -3.79 0.64
C GLY A 31 11.38 -4.12 -0.47
N PRO A 32 10.59 -3.15 -0.92
CA PRO A 32 9.63 -3.37 -2.01
C PRO A 32 10.26 -3.76 -3.34
N LEU A 33 11.50 -3.36 -3.59
CA LEU A 33 12.23 -3.64 -4.85
C LEU A 33 12.87 -5.03 -4.88
N SER A 34 12.99 -5.69 -3.73
CA SER A 34 13.61 -7.00 -3.57
C SER A 34 12.60 -8.11 -3.23
N ASN A 35 11.33 -7.92 -3.60
CA ASN A 35 10.26 -8.88 -3.36
C ASN A 35 10.53 -10.19 -4.13
N PRO A 36 10.70 -11.35 -3.44
CA PRO A 36 11.02 -12.61 -4.08
C PRO A 36 9.88 -13.18 -4.94
N ALA A 37 8.66 -12.63 -4.84
CA ALA A 37 7.54 -13.04 -5.68
C ALA A 37 7.68 -12.56 -7.14
N ALA A 38 8.64 -11.68 -7.45
CA ALA A 38 8.82 -11.10 -8.79
C ALA A 38 7.48 -10.59 -9.37
N ALA A 39 6.74 -9.81 -8.57
CA ALA A 39 5.43 -9.30 -8.96
C ALA A 39 5.53 -8.44 -10.22
N THR A 40 4.67 -8.69 -11.19
CA THR A 40 4.58 -7.93 -12.45
C THR A 40 3.69 -6.70 -12.35
N MET A 41 2.96 -6.57 -11.23
CA MET A 41 2.10 -5.43 -10.91
C MET A 41 2.41 -4.96 -9.49
N GLN A 42 2.59 -3.65 -9.27
CA GLN A 42 3.01 -3.15 -7.97
C GLN A 42 2.52 -1.73 -7.69
N LEU A 43 1.95 -1.52 -6.49
CA LEU A 43 1.79 -0.23 -5.85
C LEU A 43 2.96 -0.04 -4.87
N LEU A 44 3.73 1.00 -5.05
CA LEU A 44 4.88 1.37 -4.23
C LEU A 44 4.66 2.75 -3.60
N GLY A 45 4.63 2.81 -2.29
CA GLY A 45 4.64 4.09 -1.57
C GLY A 45 6.06 4.62 -1.36
N VAL A 46 6.24 5.93 -1.50
CA VAL A 46 7.49 6.63 -1.25
C VAL A 46 7.26 7.86 -0.38
N TYR A 47 8.19 8.13 0.51
CA TYR A 47 8.09 9.20 1.50
C TYR A 47 8.58 10.59 0.99
N ASP A 48 9.12 10.65 -0.21
CA ASP A 48 9.60 11.89 -0.85
C ASP A 48 9.20 11.86 -2.33
N LYS A 49 8.55 12.92 -2.79
CA LYS A 49 8.12 13.09 -4.19
C LYS A 49 9.25 12.90 -5.19
N LYS A 50 10.48 13.27 -4.82
CA LYS A 50 11.67 13.11 -5.66
C LYS A 50 12.03 11.65 -5.95
N LEU A 51 11.53 10.72 -5.14
CA LEU A 51 11.75 9.29 -5.33
C LEU A 51 10.70 8.63 -6.24
N ALA A 52 9.55 9.26 -6.46
CA ALA A 52 8.42 8.62 -7.15
C ALA A 52 8.78 8.22 -8.59
N GLU A 53 9.23 9.15 -9.43
CA GLU A 53 9.57 8.83 -10.81
C GLU A 53 10.81 7.91 -10.93
N PRO A 54 11.93 8.15 -10.22
CA PRO A 54 13.07 7.23 -10.25
C PRO A 54 12.69 5.80 -9.84
N LEU A 55 11.87 5.63 -8.81
CA LEU A 55 11.46 4.30 -8.36
C LEU A 55 10.41 3.65 -9.28
N ALA A 56 9.51 4.41 -9.89
CA ALA A 56 8.66 3.90 -10.96
C ALA A 56 9.49 3.33 -12.12
N ARG A 57 10.57 4.02 -12.51
CA ARG A 57 11.52 3.56 -13.53
C ARG A 57 12.26 2.29 -13.10
N VAL A 58 12.69 2.22 -11.83
CA VAL A 58 13.32 1.01 -11.27
C VAL A 58 12.36 -0.17 -11.29
N LEU A 59 11.09 0.03 -10.92
CA LEU A 59 10.07 -1.03 -11.02
C LEU A 59 9.99 -1.61 -12.44
N GLY A 60 9.96 -0.74 -13.47
CA GLY A 60 9.98 -1.19 -14.86
C GLY A 60 11.20 -2.01 -15.21
N ASN A 61 12.39 -1.57 -14.77
CA ASN A 61 13.65 -2.31 -14.99
C ASN A 61 13.68 -3.67 -14.28
N LEU A 62 12.91 -3.82 -13.20
CA LEU A 62 12.74 -5.08 -12.46
C LEU A 62 11.64 -5.98 -13.05
N GLY A 63 10.99 -5.58 -14.14
CA GLY A 63 9.99 -6.40 -14.83
C GLY A 63 8.55 -6.10 -14.44
N VAL A 64 8.29 -5.03 -13.69
CA VAL A 64 6.91 -4.57 -13.44
C VAL A 64 6.35 -3.99 -14.74
N THR A 65 5.25 -4.56 -15.22
CA THR A 65 4.57 -4.15 -16.45
C THR A 65 3.50 -3.09 -16.21
N ARG A 66 2.88 -3.13 -15.01
CA ARG A 66 1.89 -2.15 -14.56
C ARG A 66 2.19 -1.81 -13.09
N GLY A 67 2.55 -0.58 -12.82
CA GLY A 67 2.87 -0.18 -11.46
C GLY A 67 2.74 1.31 -11.25
N VAL A 68 2.64 1.70 -9.98
CA VAL A 68 2.68 3.10 -9.57
C VAL A 68 3.65 3.29 -8.40
N ALA A 69 4.38 4.39 -8.43
CA ALA A 69 5.03 4.94 -7.25
C ALA A 69 4.21 6.15 -6.77
N VAL A 70 3.78 6.15 -5.52
CA VAL A 70 2.89 7.17 -4.97
C VAL A 70 3.51 7.89 -3.78
N CYS A 71 3.18 9.19 -3.62
CA CYS A 71 3.63 10.00 -2.50
C CYS A 71 2.53 10.99 -2.11
N GLY A 72 2.03 10.90 -0.89
CA GLY A 72 1.11 11.88 -0.34
C GLY A 72 1.78 13.26 -0.16
N ALA A 73 1.02 14.33 -0.32
CA ALA A 73 1.51 15.70 -0.08
C ALA A 73 1.95 15.93 1.38
N ASP A 74 1.43 15.13 2.28
CA ASP A 74 1.77 15.06 3.72
C ASP A 74 3.05 14.24 4.01
N GLY A 75 3.64 13.61 2.99
CA GLY A 75 4.82 12.76 3.11
C GLY A 75 4.51 11.31 3.49
N LEU A 76 3.24 10.90 3.47
CA LEU A 76 2.87 9.49 3.60
C LEU A 76 3.28 8.72 2.35
N ASP A 77 3.78 7.53 2.57
CA ASP A 77 4.17 6.56 1.54
C ASP A 77 2.98 5.71 1.08
N GLU A 78 1.85 6.38 0.83
CA GLU A 78 0.60 5.79 0.33
C GLU A 78 -0.27 6.86 -0.34
N ILE A 79 -1.38 6.45 -0.95
CA ILE A 79 -2.42 7.37 -1.41
C ILE A 79 -3.13 7.91 -0.17
N THR A 80 -3.05 9.24 0.03
CA THR A 80 -3.54 9.88 1.25
C THR A 80 -4.94 10.47 1.10
N LEU A 81 -5.64 10.61 2.22
CA LEU A 81 -6.87 11.39 2.34
C LEU A 81 -6.63 12.83 2.86
N THR A 82 -5.40 13.17 3.27
CA THR A 82 -5.16 14.51 3.85
C THR A 82 -4.97 15.58 2.79
N GLY A 83 -4.69 15.18 1.56
CA GLY A 83 -4.40 16.09 0.47
C GLY A 83 -4.23 15.42 -0.88
N GLU A 84 -3.41 16.03 -1.70
CA GLU A 84 -3.04 15.49 -3.01
C GLU A 84 -2.06 14.33 -2.87
N THR A 85 -2.11 13.39 -3.81
CA THR A 85 -1.10 12.34 -3.98
C THR A 85 -0.48 12.45 -5.35
N LEU A 86 0.84 12.55 -5.42
CA LEU A 86 1.59 12.37 -6.67
C LEU A 86 1.59 10.89 -7.03
N VAL A 87 1.27 10.58 -8.27
CA VAL A 87 1.33 9.24 -8.85
C VAL A 87 2.29 9.25 -10.03
N CYS A 88 3.29 8.39 -10.01
CA CYS A 88 4.15 8.10 -11.15
C CYS A 88 3.82 6.67 -11.61
N GLU A 89 3.04 6.56 -12.67
CA GLU A 89 2.59 5.29 -13.23
C GLU A 89 3.55 4.79 -14.30
N ILE A 90 3.93 3.53 -14.20
CA ILE A 90 4.59 2.80 -15.27
C ILE A 90 3.62 1.81 -15.90
N ARG A 91 3.51 1.84 -17.21
CA ARG A 91 2.68 0.95 -17.99
C ARG A 91 3.43 0.52 -19.24
N PHE A 92 3.81 -0.76 -19.30
CA PHE A 92 4.58 -1.36 -20.41
C PHE A 92 5.83 -0.55 -20.81
N GLY A 93 6.55 0.00 -19.82
CA GLY A 93 7.78 0.76 -19.99
C GLY A 93 7.59 2.28 -20.16
N GLU A 94 6.38 2.75 -20.39
CA GLU A 94 6.06 4.17 -20.43
C GLU A 94 5.78 4.70 -19.02
N ILE A 95 6.28 5.88 -18.70
CA ILE A 95 6.06 6.54 -17.41
C ILE A 95 5.25 7.80 -17.60
N THR A 96 4.16 7.90 -16.85
CA THR A 96 3.29 9.07 -16.79
C THR A 96 3.17 9.55 -15.35
N SER A 97 3.24 10.85 -15.12
CA SER A 97 3.07 11.43 -13.78
C SER A 97 1.85 12.33 -13.74
N TYR A 98 1.04 12.15 -12.69
CA TYR A 98 -0.17 12.93 -12.46
C TYR A 98 -0.45 13.05 -10.96
N THR A 99 -1.41 13.89 -10.60
CA THR A 99 -1.85 14.08 -9.22
C THR A 99 -3.30 13.65 -9.09
N ILE A 100 -3.62 12.96 -8.00
CA ILE A 100 -4.99 12.61 -7.63
C ILE A 100 -5.34 13.23 -6.28
N THR A 101 -6.65 13.46 -6.07
CA THR A 101 -7.21 13.97 -4.81
C THR A 101 -8.37 13.09 -4.35
N PRO A 102 -8.68 13.04 -3.04
CA PRO A 102 -9.81 12.27 -2.53
C PRO A 102 -11.16 12.68 -3.16
N GLU A 103 -11.31 13.98 -3.43
CA GLU A 103 -12.56 14.54 -3.97
C GLU A 103 -12.90 14.02 -5.37
N GLN A 104 -11.91 13.65 -6.18
CA GLN A 104 -12.12 13.05 -7.50
C GLN A 104 -12.89 11.73 -7.43
N PHE A 105 -12.84 11.07 -6.26
CA PHE A 105 -13.50 9.79 -6.00
C PHE A 105 -14.66 9.90 -5.01
N GLY A 106 -15.18 11.14 -4.79
CA GLY A 106 -16.28 11.39 -3.87
C GLY A 106 -15.94 11.23 -2.39
N LEU A 107 -14.66 11.13 -2.05
CA LEU A 107 -14.18 10.98 -0.67
C LEU A 107 -13.85 12.36 -0.07
N LYS A 108 -13.95 12.47 1.25
CA LYS A 108 -13.65 13.69 1.98
C LYS A 108 -12.23 13.70 2.50
N ARG A 109 -11.61 14.88 2.47
CA ARG A 109 -10.34 15.06 3.19
C ARG A 109 -10.51 14.88 4.68
N CYS A 110 -9.47 14.39 5.30
CA CYS A 110 -9.37 14.26 6.75
C CYS A 110 -8.03 14.82 7.26
N THR A 111 -7.87 14.86 8.56
CA THR A 111 -6.60 15.17 9.20
C THR A 111 -5.75 13.91 9.38
N LEU A 112 -4.44 14.08 9.48
CA LEU A 112 -3.53 12.95 9.72
C LEU A 112 -3.87 12.21 11.03
N SER A 113 -4.34 12.92 12.06
CA SER A 113 -4.74 12.32 13.34
C SER A 113 -5.92 11.34 13.21
N GLU A 114 -6.80 11.53 12.22
CA GLU A 114 -7.91 10.61 11.95
C GLU A 114 -7.44 9.30 11.28
N LEU A 115 -6.29 9.31 10.63
CA LEU A 115 -5.67 8.13 10.01
C LEU A 115 -4.74 7.38 10.98
N THR A 116 -4.25 8.06 12.01
CA THR A 116 -3.26 7.49 12.94
C THR A 116 -3.80 6.25 13.64
N GLY A 117 -3.00 5.20 13.66
CA GLY A 117 -3.21 4.01 14.46
C GLY A 117 -2.65 4.15 15.88
N GLY A 118 -2.38 3.02 16.51
CA GLY A 118 -1.86 2.95 17.87
C GLY A 118 -0.96 1.75 18.09
N SER A 119 -1.13 1.08 19.22
CA SER A 119 -0.44 -0.19 19.52
C SER A 119 -0.79 -1.27 18.48
N PRO A 120 0.01 -2.35 18.37
CA PRO A 120 -0.31 -3.47 17.48
C PRO A 120 -1.71 -4.05 17.72
N GLN A 121 -2.16 -4.12 18.96
CA GLN A 121 -3.49 -4.60 19.34
C GLN A 121 -4.60 -3.66 18.85
N GLU A 122 -4.39 -2.35 18.99
CA GLU A 122 -5.33 -1.35 18.47
C GLU A 122 -5.39 -1.39 16.94
N ASN A 123 -4.25 -1.52 16.26
CA ASN A 123 -4.20 -1.61 14.82
C ASN A 123 -4.88 -2.90 14.29
N ALA A 124 -4.71 -4.02 14.98
CA ALA A 124 -5.41 -5.26 14.66
C ALA A 124 -6.95 -5.09 14.80
N ARG A 125 -7.40 -4.37 15.85
CA ARG A 125 -8.83 -4.05 16.02
C ARG A 125 -9.32 -3.13 14.90
N ILE A 126 -8.59 -2.05 14.58
CA ILE A 126 -8.95 -1.14 13.47
C ILE A 126 -9.11 -1.91 12.18
N THR A 127 -8.16 -2.80 11.85
CA THR A 127 -8.22 -3.64 10.65
C THR A 127 -9.49 -4.50 10.65
N ARG A 128 -9.82 -5.16 11.75
CA ARG A 128 -11.05 -5.95 11.87
C ARG A 128 -12.29 -5.09 11.75
N ASP A 129 -12.35 -3.95 12.42
CA ASP A 129 -13.50 -3.04 12.40
C ASP A 129 -13.78 -2.53 10.98
N ILE A 130 -12.73 -2.23 10.19
CA ILE A 130 -12.86 -1.89 8.77
C ILE A 130 -13.45 -3.08 7.99
N LEU A 131 -12.85 -4.26 8.08
CA LEU A 131 -13.26 -5.43 7.31
C LEU A 131 -14.64 -5.99 7.76
N GLU A 132 -15.01 -5.78 9.00
CA GLU A 132 -16.35 -6.07 9.52
C GLU A 132 -17.39 -4.99 9.15
N GLY A 133 -16.96 -3.87 8.55
CA GLY A 133 -17.81 -2.75 8.17
C GLY A 133 -18.35 -1.92 9.34
N LYS A 134 -17.71 -2.01 10.50
CA LYS A 134 -18.00 -1.20 11.70
C LYS A 134 -17.37 0.19 11.57
N GLU A 135 -16.13 0.26 11.08
CA GLU A 135 -15.44 1.50 10.76
C GLU A 135 -15.83 1.93 9.33
N ARG A 136 -16.39 3.12 9.18
CA ARG A 136 -16.87 3.68 7.91
C ARG A 136 -16.35 5.09 7.61
N GLY A 137 -15.42 5.57 8.45
CA GLY A 137 -14.79 6.88 8.33
C GLY A 137 -13.47 6.86 7.54
N PRO A 138 -12.61 7.86 7.79
CA PRO A 138 -11.37 8.07 7.04
C PRO A 138 -10.44 6.86 6.99
N LYS A 139 -10.38 6.04 8.04
CA LYS A 139 -9.54 4.82 8.06
C LYS A 139 -10.01 3.79 7.03
N ARG A 140 -11.32 3.66 6.81
CA ARG A 140 -11.86 2.82 5.73
C ARG A 140 -11.57 3.46 4.38
N ASP A 141 -11.78 4.76 4.25
CA ASP A 141 -11.66 5.46 2.98
C ASP A 141 -10.23 5.44 2.42
N VAL A 142 -9.20 5.57 3.27
CA VAL A 142 -7.80 5.43 2.82
C VAL A 142 -7.50 4.01 2.35
N VAL A 143 -8.09 2.99 3.00
CA VAL A 143 -7.97 1.59 2.56
C VAL A 143 -8.63 1.40 1.19
N LEU A 144 -9.80 2.03 0.94
CA LEU A 144 -10.47 1.97 -0.36
C LEU A 144 -9.60 2.55 -1.47
N LEU A 145 -8.95 3.70 -1.25
CA LEU A 145 -8.08 4.33 -2.24
C LEU A 145 -6.89 3.42 -2.61
N ASN A 146 -6.18 2.90 -1.63
CA ASN A 146 -4.99 2.08 -1.85
C ASN A 146 -5.33 0.68 -2.40
N ALA A 147 -6.40 0.06 -1.91
CA ALA A 147 -6.91 -1.20 -2.46
C ALA A 147 -7.48 -1.01 -3.87
N GLY A 148 -8.19 0.09 -4.12
CA GLY A 148 -8.71 0.44 -5.44
C GLY A 148 -7.61 0.62 -6.47
N MET A 149 -6.51 1.31 -6.12
CA MET A 149 -5.34 1.41 -6.98
C MET A 149 -4.72 0.04 -7.26
N SER A 150 -4.67 -0.83 -6.26
CA SER A 150 -4.16 -2.20 -6.45
C SER A 150 -5.05 -3.01 -7.40
N LEU A 151 -6.36 -2.86 -7.31
CA LEU A 151 -7.32 -3.50 -8.23
C LEU A 151 -7.20 -2.92 -9.65
N TYR A 152 -7.08 -1.59 -9.79
CA TYR A 152 -6.82 -0.93 -11.07
C TYR A 152 -5.57 -1.47 -11.76
N LEU A 153 -4.50 -1.68 -11.01
CA LEU A 153 -3.27 -2.28 -11.55
C LEU A 153 -3.46 -3.76 -11.90
N GLY A 154 -4.23 -4.50 -11.10
CA GLY A 154 -4.40 -5.94 -11.23
C GLY A 154 -5.42 -6.40 -12.28
N ILE A 155 -6.35 -5.54 -12.66
CA ILE A 155 -7.46 -5.89 -13.56
C ILE A 155 -7.39 -5.01 -14.80
N ASP A 156 -7.36 -5.64 -15.97
CA ASP A 156 -7.35 -4.91 -17.23
C ASP A 156 -8.72 -4.29 -17.54
N GLY A 157 -8.68 -3.06 -18.07
CA GLY A 157 -9.86 -2.39 -18.61
C GLY A 157 -10.75 -1.67 -17.58
N ILE A 158 -10.40 -1.69 -16.30
CA ILE A 158 -11.12 -0.89 -15.28
C ILE A 158 -10.44 0.47 -15.05
N SER A 159 -11.23 1.45 -14.64
CA SER A 159 -10.74 2.73 -14.14
C SER A 159 -10.34 2.65 -12.65
N LEU A 160 -9.61 3.66 -12.15
CA LEU A 160 -9.30 3.74 -10.72
C LEU A 160 -10.57 3.89 -9.88
N GLU A 161 -11.57 4.64 -10.36
CA GLU A 161 -12.86 4.80 -9.70
C GLU A 161 -13.59 3.46 -9.55
N GLU A 162 -13.62 2.65 -10.61
CA GLU A 162 -14.19 1.29 -10.56
C GLU A 162 -13.40 0.41 -9.59
N GLY A 163 -12.07 0.49 -9.55
CA GLY A 163 -11.25 -0.22 -8.57
C GLY A 163 -11.59 0.14 -7.12
N ILE A 164 -11.80 1.44 -6.84
CA ILE A 164 -12.21 1.93 -5.51
C ILE A 164 -13.61 1.41 -5.14
N HIS A 165 -14.55 1.44 -6.08
CA HIS A 165 -15.89 0.89 -5.86
C HIS A 165 -15.83 -0.61 -5.55
N MET A 166 -15.08 -1.38 -6.33
CA MET A 166 -14.87 -2.81 -6.10
C MET A 166 -14.22 -3.11 -4.73
N ALA A 167 -13.27 -2.29 -4.29
CA ALA A 167 -12.68 -2.41 -2.96
C ALA A 167 -13.76 -2.25 -1.87
N GLY A 168 -14.67 -1.29 -2.04
CA GLY A 168 -15.83 -1.09 -1.17
C GLY A 168 -16.75 -2.32 -1.13
N GLU A 169 -17.09 -2.87 -2.28
CA GLU A 169 -17.92 -4.09 -2.38
C GLU A 169 -17.28 -5.30 -1.71
N LEU A 170 -15.94 -5.48 -1.84
CA LEU A 170 -15.22 -6.57 -1.19
C LEU A 170 -15.27 -6.49 0.34
N ILE A 171 -15.20 -5.27 0.89
CA ILE A 171 -15.35 -5.04 2.33
C ILE A 171 -16.81 -5.26 2.76
N ASP A 172 -17.75 -4.61 2.09
CA ASP A 172 -19.18 -4.63 2.49
C ASP A 172 -19.80 -6.04 2.35
N SER A 173 -19.35 -6.83 1.36
CA SER A 173 -19.74 -8.24 1.21
C SER A 173 -19.02 -9.20 2.15
N LYS A 174 -18.11 -8.75 3.01
CA LYS A 174 -17.29 -9.56 3.92
C LYS A 174 -16.29 -10.50 3.24
N LYS A 175 -16.10 -10.42 1.94
CA LYS A 175 -15.12 -11.25 1.21
C LYS A 175 -13.70 -10.96 1.67
N ALA A 176 -13.36 -9.70 1.94
CA ALA A 176 -12.05 -9.32 2.47
C ALA A 176 -11.83 -9.87 3.89
N LEU A 177 -12.85 -9.84 4.77
CA LEU A 177 -12.80 -10.44 6.09
C LEU A 177 -12.60 -11.95 6.02
N ALA A 178 -13.37 -12.65 5.19
CA ALA A 178 -13.23 -14.09 5.01
C ALA A 178 -11.81 -14.47 4.53
N LYS A 179 -11.21 -13.64 3.65
CA LYS A 179 -9.82 -13.86 3.20
C LYS A 179 -8.81 -13.66 4.33
N LEU A 180 -9.01 -12.69 5.22
CA LEU A 180 -8.18 -12.54 6.42
C LEU A 180 -8.27 -13.77 7.33
N GLU A 181 -9.48 -14.27 7.57
CA GLU A 181 -9.70 -15.46 8.42
C GLU A 181 -9.06 -16.73 7.82
N GLU A 182 -9.20 -16.89 6.50
CA GLU A 182 -8.51 -17.97 5.77
C GLU A 182 -6.99 -17.87 5.90
N PHE A 183 -6.43 -16.66 5.80
CA PHE A 183 -5.00 -16.42 5.96
C PHE A 183 -4.54 -16.74 7.39
N VAL A 184 -5.25 -16.29 8.42
CA VAL A 184 -4.95 -16.59 9.83
C VAL A 184 -4.97 -18.09 10.07
N ALA A 185 -6.01 -18.79 9.57
CA ALA A 185 -6.12 -20.25 9.71
C ALA A 185 -5.00 -21.01 8.98
N ALA A 186 -4.53 -20.47 7.83
CA ALA A 186 -3.45 -21.09 7.09
C ALA A 186 -2.09 -20.93 7.79
N THR A 187 -1.82 -19.74 8.36
CA THR A 187 -0.56 -19.47 9.05
C THR A 187 -0.44 -20.15 10.41
N GLY A 188 -1.53 -20.27 11.16
CA GLY A 188 -1.55 -20.98 12.46
C GLY A 188 -1.25 -22.48 12.37
N LYS A 189 -1.24 -23.08 11.17
CA LYS A 189 -0.84 -24.50 10.97
C LYS A 189 0.67 -24.73 11.02
N TYR A 190 1.47 -23.66 11.05
CA TYR A 190 2.93 -23.69 11.01
C TYR A 190 3.57 -23.21 12.32
N GLU A 191 2.79 -23.02 13.38
CA GLU A 191 3.26 -22.76 14.75
C GLU A 191 3.59 -24.08 15.48
N GLU A 192 4.60 -24.83 14.99
CA GLU A 192 5.26 -25.90 15.70
C GLU A 192 6.77 -25.73 15.71
#